data_c1c890ca5801e13619ab7f1df979c944
#
_entry.id   c1c890ca5801e13619ab7f1df979c944
#
_cell.length_a   1.000
_cell.length_b   1.000
_cell.length_c   1.000
_cell.angle_alpha   90.00
_cell.angle_beta   90.00
_cell.angle_gamma   90.00
#
_symmetry.space_group_name_H-M   'P 1'
#
loop_
_entity.id
_entity.type
_entity.pdbx_description
1 polymer ?
#
loop_
_entity_poly.entity_id
_entity_poly.type
_entity_poly.pdbx_seq_one_letter_code
_entity_poly.pdbx_strand_id
1 'polypeptide(L)'
;MRKAAQAATCLLLVSLLAPLCSFSEDRRFYPVTPRLNDGQKWRIGYCEGGPYLDYRQNLVETVRALMATGWVETADIPRSDDDSDTRRLWDWLAEDSRSRFLRFVADAYWSSDWDEQTARPHNKSVMLKRLKTGNDLDLMIAMGTWAGQDLANSYHQVAVVVAAATNPIQAGIVKSVDDSGYDHVLAKVDPARYL
;
A
#
# COMPACT_ATOMS: atom_id res chain seq x y z
N MET A 1 21.63 59.63 -62.42
CA MET A 1 20.31 59.30 -61.87
C MET A 1 20.42 58.00 -61.09
N ARG A 2 20.39 58.12 -59.81
CA ARG A 2 20.67 57.02 -58.85
C ARG A 2 19.35 56.42 -58.34
N LYS A 3 19.14 55.17 -58.55
CA LYS A 3 18.04 54.43 -57.87
C LYS A 3 18.63 53.69 -56.71
N ALA A 4 18.24 54.11 -55.52
CA ALA A 4 18.56 53.44 -54.29
C ALA A 4 17.71 52.19 -54.17
N ALA A 5 18.35 51.04 -53.96
CA ALA A 5 17.70 49.79 -53.61
C ALA A 5 17.56 49.71 -52.09
N GLN A 6 16.32 49.73 -51.59
CA GLN A 6 16.06 49.43 -50.23
C GLN A 6 16.01 47.92 -50.02
N ALA A 7 16.99 47.43 -49.32
CA ALA A 7 16.95 46.02 -48.78
C ALA A 7 16.03 45.93 -47.59
N ALA A 8 14.89 45.28 -47.77
CA ALA A 8 13.99 44.92 -46.67
C ALA A 8 14.56 43.70 -45.94
N THR A 9 15.09 43.93 -44.77
CA THR A 9 15.52 42.85 -43.86
C THR A 9 14.28 42.26 -43.21
N CYS A 10 13.84 41.13 -43.72
CA CYS A 10 12.80 40.31 -43.09
C CYS A 10 13.38 39.59 -41.87
N LEU A 11 13.13 40.13 -40.69
CA LEU A 11 13.45 39.45 -39.42
C LEU A 11 12.45 38.34 -39.23
N LEU A 12 12.84 37.11 -39.53
CA LEU A 12 12.10 35.91 -39.20
C LEU A 12 12.23 35.65 -37.68
N LEU A 13 11.24 36.11 -36.95
CA LEU A 13 11.00 35.69 -35.59
C LEU A 13 10.46 34.26 -35.64
N VAL A 14 11.38 33.31 -35.60
CA VAL A 14 11.03 31.92 -35.29
C VAL A 14 10.72 31.86 -33.80
N SER A 15 9.46 32.06 -33.44
CA SER A 15 8.94 31.75 -32.11
C SER A 15 9.04 30.24 -31.93
N LEU A 16 10.05 29.81 -31.18
CA LEU A 16 10.09 28.46 -30.61
C LEU A 16 8.88 28.31 -29.69
N LEU A 17 7.76 27.87 -30.25
CA LEU A 17 6.70 27.22 -29.49
C LEU A 17 7.22 25.83 -29.06
N ALA A 18 8.03 25.78 -28.02
CA ALA A 18 8.23 24.54 -27.31
C ALA A 18 6.83 24.12 -26.79
N PRO A 19 6.33 22.92 -27.13
CA PRO A 19 5.17 22.42 -26.45
C PRO A 19 5.60 22.30 -25.01
N LEU A 20 5.01 23.12 -24.13
CA LEU A 20 4.94 22.84 -22.71
C LEU A 20 4.18 21.50 -22.62
N CYS A 21 4.93 20.40 -22.65
CA CYS A 21 4.43 19.14 -22.11
C CYS A 21 4.07 19.44 -20.65
N SER A 22 2.85 19.90 -20.45
CA SER A 22 2.20 19.78 -19.17
C SER A 22 2.21 18.30 -18.88
N PHE A 23 3.17 17.83 -18.09
CA PHE A 23 3.03 16.61 -17.34
C PHE A 23 1.83 16.89 -16.42
N SER A 24 0.65 16.66 -16.96
CA SER A 24 -0.52 16.40 -16.15
C SER A 24 -0.16 15.13 -15.40
N GLU A 25 0.37 15.29 -14.20
CA GLU A 25 0.31 14.25 -13.19
C GLU A 25 -1.18 13.93 -13.08
N ASP A 26 -1.61 12.90 -13.77
CA ASP A 26 -2.96 12.35 -13.63
C ASP A 26 -3.01 11.73 -12.23
N ARG A 27 -3.10 12.61 -11.24
CA ARG A 27 -3.38 12.22 -9.85
C ARG A 27 -4.78 11.68 -9.87
N ARG A 28 -4.89 10.39 -10.17
CA ARG A 28 -6.15 9.67 -10.02
C ARG A 28 -6.61 9.90 -8.59
N PHE A 29 -7.56 10.80 -8.44
CA PHE A 29 -8.14 11.10 -7.15
C PHE A 29 -9.00 9.89 -6.77
N TYR A 30 -8.44 9.01 -5.97
CA TYR A 30 -9.20 7.93 -5.39
C TYR A 30 -10.03 8.49 -4.22
N PRO A 31 -11.36 8.41 -4.29
CA PRO A 31 -12.18 8.90 -3.20
C PRO A 31 -11.89 8.13 -1.93
N VAL A 32 -11.52 8.84 -0.86
CA VAL A 32 -11.28 8.27 0.47
C VAL A 32 -12.56 8.05 1.26
N THR A 33 -13.71 8.44 0.72
CA THR A 33 -15.02 8.26 1.35
C THR A 33 -15.33 6.80 1.58
N PRO A 34 -15.69 6.41 2.82
CA PRO A 34 -16.03 5.03 3.15
C PRO A 34 -17.18 4.49 2.31
N ARG A 35 -17.00 3.28 1.80
CA ARG A 35 -18.00 2.56 0.99
C ARG A 35 -17.92 1.06 1.24
N LEU A 36 -19.01 0.39 1.05
CA LEU A 36 -19.09 -1.06 1.09
C LEU A 36 -18.50 -1.68 -0.19
N ASN A 37 -18.09 -2.93 -0.10
CA ASN A 37 -17.71 -3.79 -1.21
C ASN A 37 -18.97 -4.55 -1.68
N ASP A 38 -19.62 -4.06 -2.72
CA ASP A 38 -20.86 -4.63 -3.25
C ASP A 38 -21.92 -4.92 -2.16
N GLY A 39 -22.08 -3.98 -1.23
CA GLY A 39 -23.03 -4.09 -0.12
C GLY A 39 -22.51 -4.86 1.09
N GLN A 40 -21.30 -5.43 1.04
CA GLN A 40 -20.64 -6.14 2.13
C GLN A 40 -19.51 -5.32 2.73
N LYS A 41 -19.09 -5.65 3.94
CA LYS A 41 -17.87 -5.07 4.53
C LYS A 41 -16.63 -5.60 3.83
N TRP A 42 -15.62 -4.74 3.65
CA TRP A 42 -14.29 -5.17 3.23
C TRP A 42 -13.65 -6.05 4.32
N ARG A 43 -13.21 -7.23 3.95
CA ARG A 43 -12.60 -8.22 4.85
C ARG A 43 -11.09 -8.11 4.77
N ILE A 44 -10.46 -7.80 5.89
CA ILE A 44 -9.04 -7.43 5.96
C ILE A 44 -8.29 -8.49 6.75
N GLY A 45 -7.15 -8.94 6.20
CA GLY A 45 -6.17 -9.77 6.87
C GLY A 45 -4.85 -9.02 7.08
N TYR A 46 -3.97 -9.60 7.89
CA TYR A 46 -2.67 -9.04 8.26
C TYR A 46 -1.57 -10.08 8.23
N CYS A 47 -0.40 -9.69 7.76
CA CYS A 47 0.79 -10.54 7.77
C CYS A 47 2.03 -9.72 8.11
N GLU A 48 2.93 -10.29 8.92
CA GLU A 48 4.22 -9.70 9.29
C GLU A 48 5.32 -10.77 9.41
N GLY A 49 6.58 -10.32 9.43
CA GLY A 49 7.73 -11.21 9.67
C GLY A 49 7.86 -11.63 11.13
N GLY A 50 7.44 -10.79 12.05
CA GLY A 50 7.49 -10.98 13.50
C GLY A 50 7.27 -9.66 14.23
N PRO A 51 7.15 -9.67 15.56
CA PRO A 51 6.94 -8.48 16.36
C PRO A 51 8.04 -7.43 16.12
N TYR A 52 7.63 -6.19 15.85
CA TYR A 52 8.56 -5.08 15.63
C TYR A 52 7.90 -3.74 15.93
N LEU A 53 8.63 -2.86 16.61
CA LEU A 53 8.13 -1.55 17.05
C LEU A 53 7.50 -0.75 15.89
N ASP A 54 8.21 -0.65 14.76
CA ASP A 54 7.72 0.13 13.61
C ASP A 54 6.45 -0.47 13.02
N TYR A 55 6.26 -1.79 13.08
CA TYR A 55 5.07 -2.46 12.57
C TYR A 55 3.84 -2.08 13.39
N ARG A 56 3.98 -2.12 14.72
CA ARG A 56 2.91 -1.69 15.59
C ARG A 56 2.59 -0.21 15.44
N GLN A 57 3.60 0.65 15.35
CA GLN A 57 3.41 2.08 15.13
C GLN A 57 2.69 2.35 13.79
N ASN A 58 3.13 1.73 12.71
CA ASN A 58 2.46 1.86 11.41
C ASN A 58 1.02 1.35 11.44
N LEU A 59 0.73 0.26 12.13
CA LEU A 59 -0.62 -0.26 12.27
C LEU A 59 -1.50 0.70 13.10
N VAL A 60 -0.98 1.26 14.20
CA VAL A 60 -1.68 2.28 15.02
C VAL A 60 -2.00 3.51 14.18
N GLU A 61 -1.05 4.03 13.41
CA GLU A 61 -1.28 5.21 12.55
C GLU A 61 -2.27 4.91 11.42
N THR A 62 -2.24 3.69 10.88
CA THR A 62 -3.24 3.22 9.93
C THR A 62 -4.65 3.24 10.54
N VAL A 63 -4.80 2.73 11.76
CA VAL A 63 -6.08 2.74 12.47
C VAL A 63 -6.56 4.18 12.75
N ARG A 64 -5.66 5.07 13.18
CA ARG A 64 -5.99 6.50 13.38
C ARG A 64 -6.46 7.16 12.07
N ALA A 65 -5.79 6.86 10.96
CA ALA A 65 -6.19 7.37 9.66
C ALA A 65 -7.57 6.82 9.21
N LEU A 66 -7.86 5.56 9.48
CA LEU A 66 -9.17 4.95 9.23
C LEU A 66 -10.27 5.58 10.08
N MET A 67 -9.99 5.93 11.35
CA MET A 67 -10.91 6.68 12.20
C MET A 67 -11.11 8.11 11.68
N ALA A 68 -10.04 8.83 11.37
CA ALA A 68 -10.10 10.20 10.87
C ALA A 68 -10.86 10.34 9.54
N THR A 69 -10.85 9.28 8.72
CA THR A 69 -11.55 9.23 7.43
C THR A 69 -12.93 8.55 7.51
N GLY A 70 -13.37 8.13 8.70
CA GLY A 70 -14.70 7.57 8.95
C GLY A 70 -14.88 6.10 8.50
N TRP A 71 -13.80 5.39 8.21
CA TRP A 71 -13.84 3.95 7.93
C TRP A 71 -14.07 3.11 9.20
N VAL A 72 -13.56 3.57 10.32
CA VAL A 72 -13.72 2.98 11.65
C VAL A 72 -14.27 4.05 12.58
N GLU A 73 -15.13 3.69 13.52
CA GLU A 73 -15.63 4.60 14.54
C GLU A 73 -14.49 5.02 15.48
N THR A 74 -14.49 6.27 15.92
CA THR A 74 -13.47 6.77 16.84
C THR A 74 -13.55 6.03 18.17
N ALA A 75 -12.43 5.48 18.62
CA ALA A 75 -12.29 4.77 19.87
C ALA A 75 -10.86 4.92 20.42
N ASP A 76 -10.68 4.62 21.69
CA ASP A 76 -9.37 4.56 22.30
C ASP A 76 -8.64 3.28 21.85
N ILE A 77 -7.49 3.47 21.20
CA ILE A 77 -6.63 2.36 20.77
C ILE A 77 -5.96 1.77 22.01
N PRO A 78 -6.02 0.43 22.23
CA PRO A 78 -5.45 -0.19 23.41
C PRO A 78 -3.94 0.05 23.50
N ARG A 79 -3.48 0.40 24.69
CA ARG A 79 -2.05 0.43 25.01
C ARG A 79 -1.56 -0.99 25.23
N SER A 80 -0.31 -1.22 24.92
CA SER A 80 0.41 -2.46 25.23
C SER A 80 1.65 -2.12 26.05
N ASP A 81 2.01 -2.97 26.98
CA ASP A 81 3.29 -2.90 27.70
C ASP A 81 4.45 -3.32 26.77
N ASP A 82 4.14 -4.09 25.72
CA ASP A 82 5.04 -4.42 24.62
C ASP A 82 4.71 -3.56 23.40
N ASP A 83 5.58 -2.60 23.11
CA ASP A 83 5.45 -1.69 21.99
C ASP A 83 5.61 -2.35 20.62
N SER A 84 5.97 -3.63 20.55
CA SER A 84 6.06 -4.42 19.32
C SER A 84 4.85 -5.33 19.09
N ASP A 85 3.94 -5.46 20.06
CA ASP A 85 2.79 -6.36 20.02
C ASP A 85 1.69 -5.87 19.05
N THR A 86 1.74 -6.37 17.82
CA THR A 86 0.72 -6.15 16.80
C THR A 86 -0.46 -7.08 16.97
N ARG A 87 -0.29 -8.27 17.58
CA ARG A 87 -1.35 -9.26 17.76
C ARG A 87 -2.48 -8.72 18.64
N ARG A 88 -2.16 -8.12 19.77
CA ARG A 88 -3.14 -7.53 20.65
C ARG A 88 -3.96 -6.42 19.98
N LEU A 89 -3.28 -5.60 19.17
CA LEU A 89 -3.96 -4.57 18.41
C LEU A 89 -4.89 -5.18 17.34
N TRP A 90 -4.46 -6.26 16.68
CA TRP A 90 -5.27 -6.96 15.71
C TRP A 90 -6.51 -7.60 16.31
N ASP A 91 -6.37 -8.24 17.46
CA ASP A 91 -7.49 -8.84 18.19
C ASP A 91 -8.52 -7.77 18.57
N TRP A 92 -8.07 -6.63 19.09
CA TRP A 92 -8.96 -5.51 19.36
C TRP A 92 -9.65 -4.99 18.08
N LEU A 93 -8.95 -4.89 16.98
CA LEU A 93 -9.55 -4.50 15.69
C LEU A 93 -10.63 -5.47 15.24
N ALA A 94 -10.44 -6.74 15.45
CA ALA A 94 -11.36 -7.78 15.03
C ALA A 94 -12.59 -7.90 15.94
N GLU A 95 -12.44 -7.69 17.23
CA GLU A 95 -13.45 -7.94 18.24
C GLU A 95 -14.19 -6.67 18.71
N ASP A 96 -13.45 -5.59 18.97
CA ASP A 96 -13.96 -4.40 19.63
C ASP A 96 -14.14 -3.19 18.70
N SER A 97 -13.36 -3.11 17.60
CA SER A 97 -13.48 -1.98 16.71
C SER A 97 -14.82 -2.00 15.99
N ARG A 98 -15.46 -0.84 15.94
CA ARG A 98 -16.72 -0.68 15.22
C ARG A 98 -16.48 -0.07 13.85
N SER A 99 -16.91 -0.77 12.83
CA SER A 99 -16.94 -0.24 11.47
C SER A 99 -18.17 -0.73 10.73
N ARG A 100 -18.80 0.18 10.02
CA ARG A 100 -19.84 -0.15 9.06
C ARG A 100 -19.28 -0.74 7.76
N PHE A 101 -18.01 -0.46 7.47
CA PHE A 101 -17.40 -0.69 6.15
C PHE A 101 -16.33 -1.78 6.17
N LEU A 102 -15.66 -1.99 7.30
CA LEU A 102 -14.53 -2.90 7.45
C LEU A 102 -14.86 -4.05 8.40
N ARG A 103 -14.28 -5.19 8.12
CA ARG A 103 -14.21 -6.35 9.01
C ARG A 103 -12.77 -6.81 9.07
N PHE A 104 -12.13 -6.61 10.19
CA PHE A 104 -10.83 -7.23 10.48
C PHE A 104 -11.09 -8.69 10.86
N VAL A 105 -10.46 -9.61 10.12
CA VAL A 105 -10.74 -11.04 10.26
C VAL A 105 -9.80 -11.63 11.32
N ALA A 106 -10.33 -12.03 12.46
CA ALA A 106 -9.55 -12.40 13.64
C ALA A 106 -8.52 -13.52 13.37
N ASP A 107 -8.92 -14.54 12.60
CA ASP A 107 -8.06 -15.68 12.23
C ASP A 107 -7.24 -15.44 10.94
N ALA A 108 -7.29 -14.23 10.39
CA ALA A 108 -6.46 -13.81 9.25
C ALA A 108 -5.29 -12.91 9.70
N TYR A 109 -4.61 -13.34 10.73
CA TYR A 109 -3.38 -12.74 11.23
C TYR A 109 -2.25 -13.77 11.22
N TRP A 110 -1.15 -13.43 10.55
CA TRP A 110 0.04 -14.26 10.44
C TRP A 110 1.28 -13.48 10.87
N SER A 111 1.91 -13.95 11.95
CA SER A 111 3.26 -13.55 12.35
C SER A 111 4.17 -14.76 12.30
N SER A 112 5.35 -14.60 11.77
CA SER A 112 6.32 -15.69 11.69
C SER A 112 7.34 -15.68 12.84
N ASP A 113 7.19 -14.76 13.80
CA ASP A 113 8.06 -14.59 14.96
C ASP A 113 9.57 -14.61 14.62
N TRP A 114 9.89 -14.10 13.44
CA TRP A 114 11.24 -14.11 12.84
C TRP A 114 11.83 -15.50 12.59
N ASP A 115 11.01 -16.55 12.63
CA ASP A 115 11.40 -17.91 12.24
C ASP A 115 11.30 -18.09 10.72
N GLU A 116 12.42 -17.90 10.04
CA GLU A 116 12.54 -18.01 8.59
C GLU A 116 12.46 -19.46 8.11
N GLN A 117 12.84 -20.42 8.94
CA GLN A 117 13.01 -21.82 8.52
C GLN A 117 11.73 -22.63 8.64
N THR A 118 10.90 -22.34 9.64
CA THR A 118 9.72 -23.16 9.95
C THR A 118 8.42 -22.36 9.86
N ALA A 119 8.28 -21.32 10.68
CA ALA A 119 7.03 -20.58 10.77
C ALA A 119 6.71 -19.80 9.47
N ARG A 120 7.71 -19.12 8.89
CA ARG A 120 7.51 -18.33 7.66
C ARG A 120 7.02 -19.19 6.49
N PRO A 121 7.68 -20.29 6.07
CA PRO A 121 7.21 -21.12 4.97
C PRO A 121 5.86 -21.79 5.24
N HIS A 122 5.59 -22.16 6.50
CA HIS A 122 4.29 -22.67 6.90
C HIS A 122 3.20 -21.62 6.71
N ASN A 123 3.37 -20.45 7.31
CA ASN A 123 2.41 -19.33 7.23
C ASN A 123 2.18 -18.92 5.78
N LYS A 124 3.24 -18.78 4.99
CA LYS A 124 3.14 -18.48 3.56
C LYS A 124 2.27 -19.49 2.82
N SER A 125 2.48 -20.77 3.06
CA SER A 125 1.71 -21.85 2.41
C SER A 125 0.23 -21.79 2.78
N VAL A 126 -0.09 -21.66 4.07
CA VAL A 126 -1.47 -21.58 4.57
C VAL A 126 -2.16 -20.32 4.04
N MET A 127 -1.49 -19.17 4.15
CA MET A 127 -2.00 -17.88 3.70
C MET A 127 -2.28 -17.86 2.19
N LEU A 128 -1.32 -18.25 1.35
CA LEU A 128 -1.50 -18.28 -0.10
C LEU A 128 -2.61 -19.23 -0.53
N LYS A 129 -2.74 -20.39 0.12
CA LYS A 129 -3.87 -21.30 -0.12
C LYS A 129 -5.20 -20.62 0.20
N ARG A 130 -5.34 -19.93 1.35
CA ARG A 130 -6.55 -19.22 1.73
C ARG A 130 -6.87 -18.09 0.73
N LEU A 131 -5.89 -17.28 0.34
CA LEU A 131 -6.08 -16.17 -0.61
C LEU A 131 -6.48 -16.66 -2.00
N LYS A 132 -6.05 -17.86 -2.40
CA LYS A 132 -6.40 -18.46 -3.69
C LYS A 132 -7.82 -19.05 -3.70
N THR A 133 -8.25 -19.66 -2.61
CA THR A 133 -9.45 -20.53 -2.62
C THR A 133 -10.53 -20.12 -1.62
N GLY A 134 -10.19 -19.33 -0.59
CA GLY A 134 -11.10 -19.01 0.52
C GLY A 134 -12.20 -18.00 0.16
N ASN A 135 -11.90 -17.08 -0.73
CA ASN A 135 -12.81 -15.97 -1.10
C ASN A 135 -13.44 -15.27 0.13
N ASP A 136 -12.67 -15.15 1.20
CA ASP A 136 -13.10 -14.62 2.51
C ASP A 136 -12.26 -13.42 2.97
N LEU A 137 -11.30 -12.97 2.15
CA LEU A 137 -10.47 -11.81 2.35
C LEU A 137 -10.47 -10.94 1.07
N ASP A 138 -10.59 -9.63 1.25
CA ASP A 138 -10.61 -8.65 0.17
C ASP A 138 -9.31 -7.83 0.10
N LEU A 139 -8.62 -7.69 1.25
CA LEU A 139 -7.39 -6.92 1.38
C LEU A 139 -6.46 -7.57 2.40
N MET A 140 -5.17 -7.61 2.08
CA MET A 140 -4.10 -7.95 3.01
C MET A 140 -3.24 -6.73 3.33
N ILE A 141 -3.00 -6.49 4.60
CA ILE A 141 -1.95 -5.59 5.09
C ILE A 141 -0.69 -6.43 5.29
N ALA A 142 0.29 -6.20 4.44
CA ALA A 142 1.61 -6.85 4.50
C ALA A 142 2.60 -5.92 5.20
N MET A 143 2.93 -6.22 6.45
CA MET A 143 3.80 -5.37 7.25
C MET A 143 5.24 -5.86 7.18
N GLY A 144 6.09 -5.02 6.58
CA GLY A 144 7.52 -5.27 6.44
C GLY A 144 7.92 -6.10 5.20
N THR A 145 9.24 -6.33 5.10
CA THR A 145 9.85 -6.92 3.91
C THR A 145 9.42 -8.38 3.69
N TRP A 146 9.40 -9.21 4.72
CA TRP A 146 9.04 -10.62 4.58
C TRP A 146 7.59 -10.80 4.12
N ALA A 147 6.67 -10.08 4.74
CA ALA A 147 5.26 -10.13 4.36
C ALA A 147 5.04 -9.67 2.92
N GLY A 148 5.71 -8.58 2.52
CA GLY A 148 5.69 -8.10 1.14
C GLY A 148 6.20 -9.12 0.14
N GLN A 149 7.35 -9.76 0.40
CA GLN A 149 7.91 -10.83 -0.44
C GLN A 149 7.00 -12.05 -0.56
N ASP A 150 6.33 -12.40 0.54
CA ASP A 150 5.49 -13.59 0.58
C ASP A 150 4.15 -13.38 -0.14
N LEU A 151 3.66 -12.13 -0.22
CA LEU A 151 2.37 -11.77 -0.84
C LEU A 151 2.49 -11.16 -2.24
N ALA A 152 3.63 -10.62 -2.64
CA ALA A 152 3.84 -10.07 -3.98
C ALA A 152 4.10 -11.18 -5.01
N ASN A 153 3.05 -11.85 -5.46
CA ASN A 153 3.11 -12.97 -6.41
C ASN A 153 1.80 -13.15 -7.17
N SER A 154 1.79 -14.00 -8.19
CA SER A 154 0.63 -14.25 -9.06
C SER A 154 -0.29 -15.39 -8.59
N TYR A 155 -0.08 -15.96 -7.41
CA TYR A 155 -0.88 -17.10 -6.91
C TYR A 155 -2.29 -16.72 -6.48
N HIS A 156 -2.53 -15.43 -6.18
CA HIS A 156 -3.81 -14.88 -5.78
C HIS A 156 -4.06 -13.52 -6.45
N GLN A 157 -5.28 -13.00 -6.28
CA GLN A 157 -5.68 -11.69 -6.79
C GLN A 157 -6.24 -10.78 -5.68
N VAL A 158 -6.12 -11.21 -4.41
CA VAL A 158 -6.53 -10.39 -3.26
C VAL A 158 -5.61 -9.17 -3.19
N ALA A 159 -6.20 -7.98 -3.02
CA ALA A 159 -5.43 -6.75 -2.92
C ALA A 159 -4.44 -6.79 -1.75
N VAL A 160 -3.22 -6.30 -1.96
CA VAL A 160 -2.16 -6.24 -0.95
C VAL A 160 -1.62 -4.82 -0.83
N VAL A 161 -1.58 -4.31 0.39
CA VAL A 161 -0.87 -3.08 0.72
C VAL A 161 0.36 -3.42 1.56
N VAL A 162 1.54 -3.17 1.00
CA VAL A 162 2.82 -3.39 1.69
C VAL A 162 3.25 -2.09 2.37
N ALA A 163 3.37 -2.14 3.69
CA ALA A 163 3.85 -1.04 4.52
C ALA A 163 5.15 -1.42 5.25
N ALA A 164 5.92 -0.43 5.69
CA ALA A 164 7.14 -0.59 6.47
C ALA A 164 8.22 -1.52 5.86
N ALA A 165 8.19 -1.77 4.55
CA ALA A 165 9.29 -2.44 3.86
C ALA A 165 10.42 -1.44 3.60
N THR A 166 11.66 -1.78 4.00
CA THR A 166 12.80 -0.84 3.97
C THR A 166 13.16 -0.44 2.54
N ASN A 167 13.18 -1.38 1.61
CA ASN A 167 13.50 -1.16 0.20
C ASN A 167 12.71 -2.14 -0.67
N PRO A 168 11.44 -1.83 -1.01
CA PRO A 168 10.58 -2.74 -1.74
C PRO A 168 11.11 -3.17 -3.11
N ILE A 169 11.84 -2.30 -3.81
CA ILE A 169 12.43 -2.64 -5.13
C ILE A 169 13.58 -3.62 -4.97
N GLN A 170 14.54 -3.31 -4.10
CA GLN A 170 15.69 -4.22 -3.87
C GLN A 170 15.24 -5.56 -3.27
N ALA A 171 14.18 -5.56 -2.48
CA ALA A 171 13.59 -6.76 -1.89
C ALA A 171 12.81 -7.60 -2.91
N GLY A 172 12.61 -7.12 -4.14
CA GLY A 172 11.85 -7.82 -5.18
C GLY A 172 10.34 -7.85 -4.93
N ILE A 173 9.82 -6.94 -4.10
CA ILE A 173 8.38 -6.81 -3.82
C ILE A 173 7.68 -6.07 -4.95
N VAL A 174 8.31 -5.03 -5.47
CA VAL A 174 7.85 -4.26 -6.64
C VAL A 174 8.99 -4.08 -7.64
N LYS A 175 8.66 -3.86 -8.91
CA LYS A 175 9.67 -3.70 -9.97
C LYS A 175 10.31 -2.33 -9.97
N SER A 176 9.51 -1.29 -9.77
CA SER A 176 9.97 0.11 -9.79
C SER A 176 9.07 0.98 -8.93
N VAL A 177 9.34 2.30 -8.92
CA VAL A 177 8.49 3.28 -8.22
C VAL A 177 7.08 3.32 -8.81
N ASP A 178 6.95 3.14 -10.13
CA ASP A 178 5.69 3.31 -10.86
C ASP A 178 5.03 1.98 -11.27
N ASP A 179 5.73 0.85 -11.12
CA ASP A 179 5.26 -0.47 -11.51
C ASP A 179 5.53 -1.49 -10.41
N SER A 180 4.49 -1.98 -9.76
CA SER A 180 4.62 -3.07 -8.79
C SER A 180 4.94 -4.41 -9.46
N GLY A 181 4.58 -4.58 -10.72
CA GLY A 181 4.63 -5.86 -11.42
C GLY A 181 3.44 -6.75 -11.17
N TYR A 182 2.47 -6.31 -10.35
CA TYR A 182 1.23 -7.02 -10.03
C TYR A 182 0.09 -6.02 -9.86
N ASP A 183 -1.04 -6.23 -10.52
CA ASP A 183 -2.19 -5.32 -10.50
C ASP A 183 -2.84 -5.18 -9.12
N HIS A 184 -2.64 -6.17 -8.25
CA HIS A 184 -3.23 -6.25 -6.91
C HIS A 184 -2.26 -5.87 -5.78
N VAL A 185 -1.01 -5.50 -6.07
CA VAL A 185 0.01 -5.16 -5.05
C VAL A 185 0.34 -3.68 -5.10
N LEU A 186 0.22 -3.03 -3.97
CA LEU A 186 0.67 -1.66 -3.73
C LEU A 186 1.71 -1.65 -2.62
N ALA A 187 2.87 -1.04 -2.85
CA ALA A 187 3.88 -0.81 -1.82
C ALA A 187 4.25 0.66 -1.75
N LYS A 188 4.50 1.16 -0.55
CA LYS A 188 5.09 2.49 -0.36
C LYS A 188 6.56 2.42 -0.76
N VAL A 189 6.93 3.14 -1.81
CA VAL A 189 8.31 3.32 -2.23
C VAL A 189 8.73 4.75 -1.91
N ASP A 190 9.92 4.93 -1.33
CA ASP A 190 10.52 6.26 -1.13
C ASP A 190 11.38 6.60 -2.35
N PRO A 191 10.93 7.50 -3.25
CA PRO A 191 11.67 7.83 -4.46
C PRO A 191 13.06 8.41 -4.18
N ALA A 192 13.23 9.12 -3.05
CA ALA A 192 14.50 9.75 -2.69
C ALA A 192 15.65 8.74 -2.46
N ARG A 193 15.33 7.47 -2.28
CA ARG A 193 16.34 6.40 -2.12
C ARG A 193 16.90 5.87 -3.45
N TYR A 194 16.29 6.27 -4.58
CA TYR A 194 16.63 5.76 -5.92
C TYR A 194 17.09 6.85 -6.88
N LEU A 195 17.17 8.11 -6.39
CA LEU A 195 17.74 9.26 -7.09
C LEU A 195 19.21 9.48 -6.65
#